data_d9a207f3efc83742591177e0b78c4faa
#
_entry.id   d9a207f3efc83742591177e0b78c4faa
#
_cell.length_a   1.000
_cell.length_b   1.000
_cell.length_c   1.000
_cell.angle_alpha   90.00
_cell.angle_beta   90.00
_cell.angle_gamma   90.00
#
_symmetry.space_group_name_H-M   'P 1'
#
loop_
_entity.id
_entity.type
_entity.pdbx_description
1 polymer ?
#
loop_
_entity_poly.entity_id
_entity_poly.type
_entity_poly.pdbx_seq_one_letter_code
_entity_poly.pdbx_strand_id
1 'polypeptide(L)'
;MSDLSNLFSSIIGGNMLEKVLKTRRPRDLLLAFELLSILLLFFFNNKHVDKYIVLLFTGLVLILYISNFILGRVSTGDNYLFLIASMLLSIGIITIYRINPSLGIRQIVWSLVGISLFYITYFAMRVFRRLEKYTLHYFAISIFLFLITAVFGTDQGMGAKNWISMGSFSMQPSEITKIIVIFLVAAYYTSFQYQISKKFRFKPYTLMIIIYFLIGLLFIQKDLGTAAIFLAIFTGIQFVYEDK
;
A
#
# COMPACT_ATOMS: atom_id res chain seq x y z
N MET A 1 26.82 -10.01 -33.18
CA MET A 1 25.86 -9.52 -32.14
C MET A 1 25.73 -8.00 -32.13
N SER A 2 26.72 -7.23 -32.53
CA SER A 2 26.69 -5.77 -32.65
C SER A 2 25.75 -5.24 -33.75
N ASP A 3 25.58 -5.99 -34.84
CA ASP A 3 24.77 -5.54 -35.99
C ASP A 3 23.26 -5.63 -35.74
N LEU A 4 22.80 -6.57 -34.91
CA LEU A 4 21.40 -6.68 -34.52
C LEU A 4 20.98 -5.58 -33.57
N SER A 5 21.85 -5.17 -32.64
CA SER A 5 21.55 -4.05 -31.73
C SER A 5 21.47 -2.71 -32.47
N ASN A 6 22.32 -2.54 -33.49
CA ASN A 6 22.30 -1.33 -34.35
C ASN A 6 21.07 -1.31 -35.27
N LEU A 7 20.64 -2.46 -35.78
CA LEU A 7 19.40 -2.60 -36.57
C LEU A 7 18.15 -2.32 -35.72
N PHE A 8 18.10 -2.82 -34.49
CA PHE A 8 17.00 -2.54 -33.57
C PHE A 8 16.96 -1.06 -33.16
N SER A 9 18.10 -0.43 -32.92
CA SER A 9 18.16 1.00 -32.61
C SER A 9 17.74 1.90 -33.78
N SER A 10 18.01 1.46 -35.03
CA SER A 10 17.60 2.20 -36.22
C SER A 10 16.12 2.00 -36.57
N ILE A 11 15.55 0.83 -36.35
CA ILE A 11 14.14 0.53 -36.63
C ILE A 11 13.19 1.13 -35.60
N ILE A 12 13.57 1.18 -34.32
CA ILE A 12 12.73 1.70 -33.24
C ILE A 12 12.95 3.20 -33.01
N GLY A 13 13.86 3.86 -33.74
CA GLY A 13 14.13 5.27 -33.56
C GLY A 13 14.51 5.58 -32.11
N GLY A 14 15.57 4.96 -31.58
CA GLY A 14 16.01 5.05 -30.20
C GLY A 14 15.98 6.48 -29.64
N ASN A 15 16.35 7.46 -30.47
CA ASN A 15 16.21 8.89 -30.15
C ASN A 15 14.77 9.39 -30.03
N MET A 16 13.81 8.73 -30.70
CA MET A 16 12.40 9.13 -30.65
C MET A 16 11.71 8.60 -29.41
N LEU A 17 11.97 7.35 -29.04
CA LEU A 17 11.49 6.75 -27.80
C LEU A 17 12.09 7.43 -26.57
N GLU A 18 13.39 7.68 -26.59
CA GLU A 18 14.08 8.40 -25.52
C GLU A 18 13.55 9.85 -25.37
N LYS A 19 13.28 10.52 -26.50
CA LYS A 19 12.70 11.86 -26.49
C LYS A 19 11.24 11.86 -26.02
N VAL A 20 10.45 10.85 -26.38
CA VAL A 20 9.07 10.67 -25.90
C VAL A 20 9.03 10.35 -24.41
N LEU A 21 9.90 9.47 -23.91
CA LEU A 21 9.98 9.14 -22.50
C LEU A 21 10.49 10.32 -21.66
N LYS A 22 11.42 11.11 -22.20
CA LYS A 22 11.97 12.28 -21.52
C LYS A 22 11.02 13.49 -21.48
N THR A 23 10.08 13.57 -22.44
CA THR A 23 9.11 14.68 -22.54
C THR A 23 7.78 14.35 -21.84
N ARG A 24 7.43 13.08 -21.63
CA ARG A 24 6.17 12.68 -21.01
C ARG A 24 6.30 12.60 -19.51
N ARG A 25 5.35 13.21 -18.81
CA ARG A 25 5.29 13.08 -17.36
C ARG A 25 4.92 11.63 -17.02
N PRO A 26 5.50 11.02 -15.95
CA PRO A 26 5.24 9.63 -15.59
C PRO A 26 3.74 9.29 -15.43
N ARG A 27 2.94 10.22 -14.97
CA ARG A 27 1.47 10.07 -14.87
C ARG A 27 0.77 9.93 -16.23
N ASP A 28 1.31 10.55 -17.29
CA ASP A 28 0.73 10.43 -18.63
C ASP A 28 1.02 9.05 -19.21
N LEU A 29 2.16 8.43 -18.83
CA LEU A 29 2.47 7.04 -19.12
C LEU A 29 1.55 6.09 -18.35
N LEU A 30 1.23 6.38 -17.07
CA LEU A 30 0.25 5.64 -16.30
C LEU A 30 -1.12 5.64 -17.00
N LEU A 31 -1.59 6.82 -17.39
CA LEU A 31 -2.87 6.96 -18.09
C LEU A 31 -2.88 6.18 -19.41
N ALA A 32 -1.82 6.28 -20.22
CA ALA A 32 -1.69 5.50 -21.45
C ALA A 32 -1.72 3.99 -21.18
N PHE A 33 -1.03 3.53 -20.14
CA PHE A 33 -1.04 2.13 -19.72
C PHE A 33 -2.43 1.69 -19.30
N GLU A 34 -3.14 2.46 -18.48
CA GLU A 34 -4.49 2.14 -18.00
C GLU A 34 -5.50 2.09 -19.16
N LEU A 35 -5.45 3.09 -20.07
CA LEU A 35 -6.32 3.10 -21.25
C LEU A 35 -6.05 1.90 -22.17
N LEU A 36 -4.78 1.57 -22.40
CA LEU A 36 -4.41 0.40 -23.20
C LEU A 36 -4.89 -0.89 -22.55
N SER A 37 -4.75 -1.03 -21.25
CA SER A 37 -5.18 -2.21 -20.48
C SER A 37 -6.70 -2.40 -20.54
N ILE A 38 -7.47 -1.31 -20.45
CA ILE A 38 -8.93 -1.33 -20.58
C ILE A 38 -9.31 -1.71 -22.02
N LEU A 39 -8.67 -1.12 -23.02
CA LEU A 39 -8.91 -1.41 -24.42
C LEU A 39 -8.66 -2.90 -24.71
N LEU A 40 -7.54 -3.46 -24.22
CA LEU A 40 -7.25 -4.88 -24.34
C LEU A 40 -8.31 -5.75 -23.65
N LEU A 41 -8.77 -5.36 -22.47
CA LEU A 41 -9.80 -6.08 -21.74
C LEU A 41 -11.10 -6.14 -22.54
N PHE A 42 -11.50 -5.05 -23.20
CA PHE A 42 -12.69 -5.01 -24.04
C PHE A 42 -12.51 -5.78 -25.35
N PHE A 43 -11.35 -5.72 -25.96
CA PHE A 43 -11.07 -6.41 -27.22
C PHE A 43 -11.08 -7.95 -27.07
N PHE A 44 -10.57 -8.46 -25.93
CA PHE A 44 -10.54 -9.89 -25.63
C PHE A 44 -11.78 -10.42 -24.92
N ASN A 45 -12.72 -9.56 -24.55
CA ASN A 45 -13.96 -9.97 -23.91
C ASN A 45 -15.09 -10.09 -24.95
N ASN A 46 -15.34 -11.31 -25.45
CA ASN A 46 -16.37 -11.61 -26.43
C ASN A 46 -17.82 -11.45 -25.91
N LYS A 47 -18.03 -10.98 -24.69
CA LYS A 47 -19.34 -10.72 -24.12
C LYS A 47 -19.72 -9.25 -24.33
N HIS A 48 -21.02 -8.98 -24.54
CA HIS A 48 -21.54 -7.62 -24.60
C HIS A 48 -21.06 -6.81 -23.41
N VAL A 49 -20.29 -5.76 -23.69
CA VAL A 49 -19.76 -4.87 -22.67
C VAL A 49 -20.91 -4.00 -22.16
N ASP A 50 -21.25 -4.16 -20.90
CA ASP A 50 -22.28 -3.34 -20.27
C ASP A 50 -21.75 -1.89 -20.11
N LYS A 51 -22.60 -0.91 -20.48
CA LYS A 51 -22.26 0.53 -20.37
C LYS A 51 -21.82 0.92 -18.95
N TYR A 52 -22.39 0.28 -17.93
CA TYR A 52 -22.01 0.53 -16.53
C TYR A 52 -20.56 0.13 -16.23
N ILE A 53 -20.08 -0.93 -16.85
CA ILE A 53 -18.70 -1.42 -16.67
C ILE A 53 -17.71 -0.43 -17.28
N VAL A 54 -18.00 0.07 -18.48
CA VAL A 54 -17.18 1.11 -19.13
C VAL A 54 -17.09 2.35 -18.24
N LEU A 55 -18.23 2.79 -17.70
CA LEU A 55 -18.31 3.95 -16.82
C LEU A 55 -17.46 3.77 -15.55
N LEU A 56 -17.54 2.58 -14.91
CA LEU A 56 -16.76 2.28 -13.70
C LEU A 56 -15.24 2.27 -13.94
N PHE A 57 -14.79 1.64 -15.03
CA PHE A 57 -13.38 1.63 -15.38
C PHE A 57 -12.88 3.02 -15.77
N THR A 58 -13.65 3.78 -16.54
CA THR A 58 -13.31 5.17 -16.89
C THR A 58 -13.24 6.03 -15.63
N GLY A 59 -14.19 5.85 -14.71
CA GLY A 59 -14.18 6.52 -13.41
C GLY A 59 -12.93 6.20 -12.59
N LEU A 60 -12.51 4.93 -12.55
CA LEU A 60 -11.29 4.51 -11.87
C LEU A 60 -10.05 5.22 -12.44
N VAL A 61 -9.88 5.19 -13.77
CA VAL A 61 -8.75 5.86 -14.45
C VAL A 61 -8.73 7.35 -14.14
N LEU A 62 -9.86 8.02 -14.25
CA LEU A 62 -9.96 9.44 -13.95
C LEU A 62 -9.59 9.75 -12.50
N ILE A 63 -10.06 8.95 -11.54
CA ILE A 63 -9.75 9.17 -10.13
C ILE A 63 -8.28 8.93 -9.84
N LEU A 64 -7.67 7.87 -10.37
CA LEU A 64 -6.25 7.61 -10.21
C LEU A 64 -5.40 8.72 -10.84
N TYR A 65 -5.76 9.17 -12.04
CA TYR A 65 -5.06 10.27 -12.71
C TYR A 65 -5.17 11.59 -11.94
N ILE A 66 -6.39 11.96 -11.50
CA ILE A 66 -6.63 13.15 -10.70
C ILE A 66 -5.88 13.06 -9.37
N SER A 67 -5.89 11.90 -8.71
CA SER A 67 -5.16 11.67 -7.46
C SER A 67 -3.65 11.88 -7.65
N ASN A 68 -3.06 11.29 -8.68
CA ASN A 68 -1.64 11.52 -9.00
C ASN A 68 -1.35 12.99 -9.31
N PHE A 69 -2.29 13.70 -9.97
CA PHE A 69 -2.15 15.12 -10.25
C PHE A 69 -2.19 15.97 -8.98
N ILE A 70 -3.15 15.70 -8.08
CA ILE A 70 -3.28 16.43 -6.81
C ILE A 70 -2.05 16.19 -5.94
N LEU A 71 -1.65 14.91 -5.78
CA LEU A 71 -0.50 14.56 -4.96
C LEU A 71 0.78 15.22 -5.48
N GLY A 72 0.98 15.26 -6.79
CA GLY A 72 2.12 15.92 -7.42
C GLY A 72 2.18 17.44 -7.18
N ARG A 73 1.07 18.07 -6.78
CA ARG A 73 1.03 19.50 -6.42
C ARG A 73 1.11 19.78 -4.92
N VAL A 74 0.60 18.84 -4.12
CA VAL A 74 0.41 19.03 -2.67
C VAL A 74 1.52 18.38 -1.86
N SER A 75 2.10 17.28 -2.37
CA SER A 75 3.15 16.54 -1.68
C SER A 75 4.54 17.13 -2.00
N THR A 76 5.35 17.22 -0.95
CA THR A 76 6.80 17.50 -1.06
C THR A 76 7.64 16.22 -1.13
N GLY A 77 7.00 15.06 -1.00
CA GLY A 77 7.64 13.74 -1.06
C GLY A 77 7.72 13.18 -2.48
N ASP A 78 8.24 11.97 -2.60
CA ASP A 78 8.36 11.28 -3.87
C ASP A 78 7.00 10.80 -4.37
N ASN A 79 6.57 11.38 -5.49
CA ASN A 79 5.28 11.09 -6.11
C ASN A 79 5.28 9.76 -6.88
N TYR A 80 6.44 9.17 -7.15
CA TYR A 80 6.56 7.90 -7.85
C TYR A 80 6.00 6.72 -7.04
N LEU A 81 6.05 6.78 -5.70
CA LEU A 81 5.48 5.74 -4.85
C LEU A 81 3.98 5.57 -5.09
N PHE A 82 3.23 6.66 -5.10
CA PHE A 82 1.79 6.61 -5.35
C PHE A 82 1.47 6.20 -6.79
N LEU A 83 2.29 6.62 -7.75
CA LEU A 83 2.16 6.26 -9.15
C LEU A 83 2.34 4.74 -9.36
N ILE A 84 3.37 4.16 -8.75
CA ILE A 84 3.61 2.70 -8.79
C ILE A 84 2.47 1.95 -8.11
N ALA A 85 2.00 2.41 -6.95
CA ALA A 85 0.87 1.82 -6.25
C ALA A 85 -0.42 1.86 -7.10
N SER A 86 -0.69 2.99 -7.77
CA SER A 86 -1.82 3.15 -8.70
C SER A 86 -1.74 2.17 -9.87
N MET A 87 -0.56 1.99 -10.44
CA MET A 87 -0.32 1.06 -11.54
C MET A 87 -0.56 -0.39 -11.12
N LEU A 88 -0.02 -0.80 -9.96
CA LEU A 88 -0.25 -2.14 -9.41
C LEU A 88 -1.73 -2.38 -9.07
N LEU A 89 -2.41 -1.37 -8.52
CA LEU A 89 -3.84 -1.43 -8.24
C LEU A 89 -4.65 -1.66 -9.52
N SER A 90 -4.35 -0.92 -10.59
CA SER A 90 -5.03 -1.07 -11.89
C SER A 90 -4.81 -2.45 -12.48
N ILE A 91 -3.59 -2.97 -12.47
CA ILE A 91 -3.28 -4.34 -12.92
C ILE A 91 -4.09 -5.36 -12.11
N GLY A 92 -4.10 -5.21 -10.78
CA GLY A 92 -4.84 -6.11 -9.88
C GLY A 92 -6.34 -6.12 -10.18
N ILE A 93 -6.96 -4.93 -10.34
CA ILE A 93 -8.39 -4.81 -10.64
C ILE A 93 -8.73 -5.45 -11.99
N ILE A 94 -7.94 -5.17 -13.03
CA ILE A 94 -8.16 -5.72 -14.38
C ILE A 94 -8.05 -7.25 -14.35
N THR A 95 -7.06 -7.79 -13.65
CA THR A 95 -6.87 -9.23 -13.50
C THR A 95 -8.03 -9.89 -12.76
N ILE A 96 -8.45 -9.33 -11.62
CA ILE A 96 -9.59 -9.83 -10.84
C ILE A 96 -10.88 -9.76 -11.66
N TYR A 97 -11.10 -8.65 -12.36
CA TYR A 97 -12.27 -8.49 -13.21
C TYR A 97 -12.33 -9.54 -14.34
N ARG A 98 -11.17 -9.87 -14.94
CA ARG A 98 -11.09 -10.91 -15.98
C ARG A 98 -11.46 -12.29 -15.46
N ILE A 99 -11.07 -12.62 -14.21
CA ILE A 99 -11.38 -13.90 -13.58
C ILE A 99 -12.84 -13.95 -13.12
N ASN A 100 -13.28 -12.91 -12.42
CA ASN A 100 -14.64 -12.79 -11.89
C ASN A 100 -15.10 -11.32 -11.93
N PRO A 101 -15.99 -10.97 -12.87
CA PRO A 101 -16.47 -9.59 -13.04
C PRO A 101 -17.11 -8.98 -11.80
N SER A 102 -17.85 -9.77 -11.01
CA SER A 102 -18.52 -9.26 -9.81
C SER A 102 -17.50 -8.88 -8.72
N LEU A 103 -16.44 -9.64 -8.57
CA LEU A 103 -15.34 -9.31 -7.65
C LEU A 103 -14.55 -8.11 -8.14
N GLY A 104 -14.32 -8.00 -9.45
CA GLY A 104 -13.63 -6.84 -10.04
C GLY A 104 -14.39 -5.53 -9.78
N ILE A 105 -15.71 -5.53 -9.96
CA ILE A 105 -16.55 -4.36 -9.65
C ILE A 105 -16.45 -3.98 -8.16
N ARG A 106 -16.56 -4.97 -7.27
CA ARG A 106 -16.39 -4.73 -5.82
C ARG A 106 -15.02 -4.13 -5.51
N GLN A 107 -13.97 -4.61 -6.18
CA GLN A 107 -12.62 -4.10 -5.99
C GLN A 107 -12.48 -2.64 -6.44
N ILE A 108 -13.13 -2.22 -7.53
CA ILE A 108 -13.18 -0.82 -7.95
C ILE A 108 -13.79 0.04 -6.84
N VAL A 109 -14.95 -0.36 -6.30
CA VAL A 109 -15.62 0.39 -5.22
C VAL A 109 -14.71 0.50 -3.98
N TRP A 110 -14.09 -0.60 -3.54
CA TRP A 110 -13.16 -0.57 -2.42
C TRP A 110 -11.91 0.29 -2.69
N SER A 111 -11.45 0.34 -3.93
CA SER A 111 -10.33 1.20 -4.33
C SER A 111 -10.68 2.68 -4.21
N LEU A 112 -11.91 3.08 -4.57
CA LEU A 112 -12.39 4.44 -4.39
C LEU A 112 -12.44 4.83 -2.90
N VAL A 113 -12.93 3.93 -2.05
CA VAL A 113 -12.91 4.12 -0.60
C VAL A 113 -11.47 4.23 -0.09
N GLY A 114 -10.57 3.36 -0.55
CA GLY A 114 -9.15 3.37 -0.17
C GLY A 114 -8.44 4.67 -0.55
N ILE A 115 -8.66 5.18 -1.76
CA ILE A 115 -8.09 6.46 -2.21
C ILE A 115 -8.65 7.62 -1.36
N SER A 116 -9.94 7.60 -1.05
CA SER A 116 -10.56 8.62 -0.19
C SER A 116 -9.95 8.61 1.21
N LEU A 117 -9.80 7.43 1.82
CA LEU A 117 -9.15 7.25 3.12
C LEU A 117 -7.68 7.67 3.08
N PHE A 118 -6.96 7.41 1.98
CA PHE A 118 -5.59 7.87 1.79
C PHE A 118 -5.51 9.40 1.91
N TYR A 119 -6.38 10.14 1.21
CA TYR A 119 -6.37 11.60 1.29
C TYR A 119 -6.81 12.12 2.66
N ILE A 120 -7.84 11.52 3.26
CA ILE A 120 -8.26 11.87 4.61
C ILE A 120 -7.08 11.72 5.59
N THR A 121 -6.38 10.59 5.53
CA THR A 121 -5.22 10.32 6.39
C THR A 121 -4.07 11.29 6.07
N TYR A 122 -3.79 11.54 4.80
CA TYR A 122 -2.74 12.46 4.37
C TYR A 122 -2.94 13.88 4.93
N PHE A 123 -4.16 14.41 4.87
CA PHE A 123 -4.47 15.73 5.41
C PHE A 123 -4.55 15.72 6.93
N ALA A 124 -5.12 14.67 7.54
CA ALA A 124 -5.18 14.51 8.98
C ALA A 124 -3.77 14.52 9.61
N MET A 125 -2.80 13.81 9.00
CA MET A 125 -1.43 13.76 9.48
C MET A 125 -0.72 15.14 9.45
N ARG A 126 -1.15 16.07 8.63
CA ARG A 126 -0.63 17.44 8.64
C ARG A 126 -1.13 18.25 9.85
N VAL A 127 -2.29 17.92 10.38
CA VAL A 127 -2.93 18.61 11.52
C VAL A 127 -2.47 17.99 12.85
N PHE A 128 -2.37 16.67 12.90
CA PHE A 128 -1.98 15.94 14.12
C PHE A 128 -0.46 15.94 14.29
N ARG A 129 0.07 16.87 15.08
CA ARG A 129 1.54 17.05 15.28
C ARG A 129 2.11 16.38 16.53
N ARG A 130 1.28 15.72 17.38
CA ARG A 130 1.71 15.22 18.69
C ARG A 130 1.46 13.72 18.87
N LEU A 131 1.54 12.97 17.77
CA LEU A 131 1.30 11.52 17.78
C LEU A 131 2.42 10.75 18.49
N GLU A 132 3.61 11.34 18.64
CA GLU A 132 4.76 10.75 19.34
C GLU A 132 4.50 10.47 20.83
N LYS A 133 3.54 11.14 21.46
CA LYS A 133 3.23 10.96 22.88
C LYS A 133 2.52 9.64 23.21
N TYR A 134 1.98 8.97 22.20
CA TYR A 134 1.11 7.81 22.36
C TYR A 134 1.79 6.47 22.10
N THR A 135 3.12 6.38 22.18
CA THR A 135 3.89 5.14 21.92
C THR A 135 3.37 3.95 22.70
N LEU A 136 3.12 4.11 24.01
CA LEU A 136 2.61 3.03 24.85
C LEU A 136 1.18 2.61 24.46
N HIS A 137 0.35 3.57 24.04
CA HIS A 137 -1.01 3.28 23.59
C HIS A 137 -1.00 2.49 22.28
N TYR A 138 -0.12 2.82 21.33
CA TYR A 138 0.02 2.05 20.09
C TYR A 138 0.43 0.59 20.36
N PHE A 139 1.36 0.39 21.30
CA PHE A 139 1.75 -0.95 21.71
C PHE A 139 0.58 -1.71 22.37
N ALA A 140 -0.12 -1.06 23.31
CA ALA A 140 -1.27 -1.65 24.00
C ALA A 140 -2.41 -2.02 23.02
N ILE A 141 -2.72 -1.12 22.07
CA ILE A 141 -3.74 -1.37 21.04
C ILE A 141 -3.31 -2.54 20.13
N SER A 142 -2.03 -2.62 19.76
CA SER A 142 -1.53 -3.73 18.96
C SER A 142 -1.73 -5.07 19.67
N ILE A 143 -1.36 -5.16 20.95
CA ILE A 143 -1.58 -6.37 21.76
C ILE A 143 -3.07 -6.69 21.88
N PHE A 144 -3.90 -5.69 22.15
CA PHE A 144 -5.34 -5.87 22.26
C PHE A 144 -5.96 -6.44 20.98
N LEU A 145 -5.55 -5.95 19.81
CA LEU A 145 -5.99 -6.48 18.52
C LEU A 145 -5.55 -7.94 18.33
N PHE A 146 -4.34 -8.29 18.74
CA PHE A 146 -3.88 -9.69 18.71
C PHE A 146 -4.66 -10.59 19.64
N LEU A 147 -4.98 -10.13 20.86
CA LEU A 147 -5.79 -10.88 21.81
C LEU A 147 -7.22 -11.09 21.29
N ILE A 148 -7.85 -10.06 20.73
CA ILE A 148 -9.18 -10.20 20.10
C ILE A 148 -9.12 -11.23 18.98
N THR A 149 -8.09 -11.18 18.13
CA THR A 149 -7.94 -12.15 17.05
C THR A 149 -7.71 -13.56 17.56
N ALA A 150 -6.96 -13.73 18.66
CA ALA A 150 -6.73 -15.04 19.27
C ALA A 150 -8.02 -15.67 19.84
N VAL A 151 -8.93 -14.83 20.39
CA VAL A 151 -10.18 -15.28 20.99
C VAL A 151 -11.30 -15.46 19.96
N PHE A 152 -11.46 -14.50 19.04
CA PHE A 152 -12.59 -14.45 18.11
C PHE A 152 -12.20 -14.80 16.67
N GLY A 153 -10.92 -15.10 16.41
CA GLY A 153 -10.44 -15.41 15.08
C GLY A 153 -11.04 -16.69 14.51
N THR A 154 -11.50 -16.61 13.28
CA THR A 154 -12.02 -17.73 12.48
C THR A 154 -11.02 -18.11 11.38
N ASP A 155 -10.98 -19.40 11.06
CA ASP A 155 -10.19 -19.92 9.94
C ASP A 155 -11.01 -19.83 8.66
N GLN A 156 -10.45 -19.23 7.61
CA GLN A 156 -11.06 -19.17 6.29
C GLN A 156 -10.54 -20.27 5.34
N GLY A 157 -10.12 -21.41 5.89
CA GLY A 157 -9.74 -22.58 5.09
C GLY A 157 -8.24 -22.74 4.82
N MET A 158 -7.38 -21.87 5.41
CA MET A 158 -5.91 -21.95 5.29
C MET A 158 -5.20 -22.32 6.61
N GLY A 159 -5.94 -22.73 7.63
CA GLY A 159 -5.40 -23.11 8.94
C GLY A 159 -4.92 -21.93 9.80
N ALA A 160 -5.13 -20.69 9.36
CA ALA A 160 -4.78 -19.47 10.09
C ALA A 160 -6.06 -18.83 10.66
N LYS A 161 -6.14 -18.71 11.99
CA LYS A 161 -7.26 -18.05 12.68
C LYS A 161 -6.99 -16.56 12.86
N ASN A 162 -6.98 -15.82 11.77
CA ASN A 162 -6.62 -14.42 11.76
C ASN A 162 -7.73 -13.48 11.23
N TRP A 163 -8.92 -14.01 10.93
CA TRP A 163 -10.07 -13.26 10.48
C TRP A 163 -11.17 -13.21 11.52
N ILE A 164 -11.79 -12.06 11.70
CA ILE A 164 -13.01 -11.89 12.48
C ILE A 164 -14.16 -11.70 11.51
N SER A 165 -15.11 -12.63 11.52
CA SER A 165 -16.29 -12.62 10.64
C SER A 165 -17.54 -12.24 11.43
N MET A 166 -18.23 -11.20 10.99
CA MET A 166 -19.51 -10.73 11.52
C MET A 166 -20.55 -10.72 10.40
N GLY A 167 -21.25 -11.82 10.23
CA GLY A 167 -22.22 -11.98 9.13
C GLY A 167 -21.54 -11.94 7.75
N SER A 168 -21.93 -11.02 6.90
CA SER A 168 -21.33 -10.82 5.56
C SER A 168 -20.06 -9.98 5.55
N PHE A 169 -19.65 -9.43 6.70
CA PHE A 169 -18.44 -8.65 6.84
C PHE A 169 -17.34 -9.46 7.52
N SER A 170 -16.17 -9.53 6.90
CA SER A 170 -14.98 -10.14 7.49
C SER A 170 -13.83 -9.14 7.49
N MET A 171 -13.12 -9.05 8.61
CA MET A 171 -12.00 -8.14 8.82
C MET A 171 -10.82 -8.91 9.42
N GLN A 172 -9.62 -8.58 9.00
CA GLN A 172 -8.39 -9.08 9.57
C GLN A 172 -7.77 -8.01 10.48
N PRO A 173 -7.75 -8.17 11.81
CA PRO A 173 -7.23 -7.14 12.71
C PRO A 173 -5.75 -6.83 12.51
N SER A 174 -4.95 -7.79 11.99
CA SER A 174 -3.55 -7.56 11.66
C SER A 174 -3.35 -6.50 10.56
N GLU A 175 -4.36 -6.25 9.69
CA GLU A 175 -4.33 -5.16 8.73
C GLU A 175 -4.32 -3.78 9.42
N ILE A 176 -5.12 -3.63 10.47
CA ILE A 176 -5.13 -2.41 11.30
C ILE A 176 -3.83 -2.31 12.09
N THR A 177 -3.35 -3.44 12.63
CA THR A 177 -2.13 -3.47 13.43
C THR A 177 -0.91 -3.04 12.62
N LYS A 178 -0.83 -3.31 11.31
CA LYS A 178 0.24 -2.80 10.43
C LYS A 178 0.34 -1.27 10.48
N ILE A 179 -0.79 -0.59 10.40
CA ILE A 179 -0.84 0.88 10.47
C ILE A 179 -0.39 1.35 11.85
N ILE A 180 -0.87 0.70 12.91
CA ILE A 180 -0.51 1.05 14.30
C ILE A 180 0.98 0.83 14.56
N VAL A 181 1.58 -0.22 14.01
CA VAL A 181 3.02 -0.50 14.14
C VAL A 181 3.86 0.58 13.45
N ILE A 182 3.42 1.12 12.30
CA ILE A 182 4.10 2.26 11.67
C ILE A 182 4.11 3.47 12.63
N PHE A 183 2.96 3.78 13.26
CA PHE A 183 2.88 4.85 14.25
C PHE A 183 3.71 4.55 15.50
N LEU A 184 3.71 3.30 15.97
CA LEU A 184 4.50 2.86 17.12
C LEU A 184 6.00 3.12 16.88
N VAL A 185 6.52 2.66 15.75
CA VAL A 185 7.94 2.80 15.41
C VAL A 185 8.29 4.28 15.20
N ALA A 186 7.48 5.03 14.45
CA ALA A 186 7.69 6.46 14.24
C ALA A 186 7.66 7.25 15.55
N ALA A 187 6.66 6.99 16.41
CA ALA A 187 6.54 7.65 17.71
C ALA A 187 7.71 7.30 18.64
N TYR A 188 8.17 6.06 18.61
CA TYR A 188 9.30 5.61 19.43
C TYR A 188 10.58 6.38 19.07
N TYR A 189 10.93 6.45 17.78
CA TYR A 189 12.13 7.17 17.35
C TYR A 189 12.03 8.69 17.60
N THR A 190 10.86 9.29 17.38
CA THR A 190 10.66 10.73 17.60
C THR A 190 10.69 11.10 19.07
N SER A 191 10.01 10.33 19.94
CA SER A 191 9.99 10.57 21.39
C SER A 191 11.34 10.26 22.04
N PHE A 192 12.06 9.28 21.52
CA PHE A 192 13.36 8.88 22.01
C PHE A 192 14.42 9.97 21.79
N GLN A 193 14.46 10.62 20.63
CA GLN A 193 15.37 11.74 20.38
C GLN A 193 15.10 12.92 21.33
N TYR A 194 13.86 13.15 21.74
CA TYR A 194 13.52 14.23 22.67
C TYR A 194 13.85 13.89 24.13
N GLN A 195 13.72 12.64 24.55
CA GLN A 195 13.92 12.22 25.96
C GLN A 195 15.36 11.81 26.30
N ILE A 196 16.19 11.47 25.35
CA ILE A 196 17.64 11.15 25.56
C ILE A 196 18.38 12.33 26.20
N SER A 197 17.89 13.56 25.99
CA SER A 197 18.47 14.75 26.62
C SER A 197 18.35 14.74 28.15
N LYS A 198 17.50 13.92 28.79
CA LYS A 198 17.16 14.18 30.20
C LYS A 198 17.10 13.03 31.22
N LYS A 199 17.22 11.76 30.96
CA LYS A 199 17.35 10.82 32.12
C LYS A 199 17.12 9.32 31.93
N PHE A 200 16.64 8.80 30.81
CA PHE A 200 16.44 7.36 30.68
C PHE A 200 16.94 6.84 29.33
N ARG A 201 18.03 6.09 29.40
CA ARG A 201 18.63 5.36 28.30
C ARG A 201 17.76 4.14 27.94
N PHE A 202 16.60 4.35 27.32
CA PHE A 202 15.90 3.28 26.64
C PHE A 202 16.74 2.87 25.44
N LYS A 203 17.35 1.70 25.55
CA LYS A 203 18.27 1.19 24.53
C LYS A 203 17.49 0.90 23.25
N PRO A 204 18.08 1.04 22.06
CA PRO A 204 17.44 0.69 20.77
C PRO A 204 16.88 -0.74 20.75
N TYR A 205 17.40 -1.61 21.59
CA TYR A 205 16.92 -2.99 21.80
C TYR A 205 15.48 -3.10 22.32
N THR A 206 14.94 -2.08 23.00
CA THR A 206 13.56 -2.16 23.53
C THR A 206 12.53 -2.19 22.40
N LEU A 207 12.69 -1.34 21.38
CA LEU A 207 11.81 -1.37 20.21
C LEU A 207 11.95 -2.70 19.47
N MET A 208 13.17 -3.18 19.31
CA MET A 208 13.44 -4.48 18.70
C MET A 208 12.70 -5.60 19.43
N ILE A 209 12.80 -5.65 20.77
CA ILE A 209 12.08 -6.65 21.59
C ILE A 209 10.55 -6.55 21.35
N ILE A 210 10.00 -5.33 21.36
CA ILE A 210 8.57 -5.10 21.12
C ILE A 210 8.15 -5.64 19.75
N ILE A 211 8.89 -5.30 18.70
CA ILE A 211 8.55 -5.71 17.33
C ILE A 211 8.69 -7.22 17.15
N TYR A 212 9.78 -7.82 17.65
CA TYR A 212 9.94 -9.28 17.57
C TYR A 212 8.90 -10.04 18.42
N PHE A 213 8.45 -9.46 19.53
CA PHE A 213 7.34 -10.00 20.29
C PHE A 213 6.05 -10.00 19.46
N LEU A 214 5.71 -8.89 18.79
CA LEU A 214 4.54 -8.82 17.92
C LEU A 214 4.65 -9.79 16.73
N ILE A 215 5.85 -9.92 16.14
CA ILE A 215 6.13 -10.90 15.09
C ILE A 215 5.90 -12.33 15.62
N GLY A 216 6.35 -12.63 16.83
CA GLY A 216 6.13 -13.92 17.48
C GLY A 216 4.63 -14.26 17.63
N LEU A 217 3.79 -13.27 17.99
CA LEU A 217 2.34 -13.46 18.05
C LEU A 217 1.74 -13.79 16.66
N LEU A 218 2.25 -13.16 15.59
CA LEU A 218 1.83 -13.47 14.22
C LEU A 218 2.22 -14.88 13.78
N PHE A 219 3.39 -15.36 14.21
CA PHE A 219 3.79 -16.76 13.98
C PHE A 219 2.83 -17.74 14.65
N ILE A 220 2.39 -17.45 15.87
CA ILE A 220 1.39 -18.28 16.59
C ILE A 220 0.06 -18.29 15.83
N GLN A 221 -0.34 -17.16 15.23
CA GLN A 221 -1.54 -17.04 14.40
C GLN A 221 -1.37 -17.61 12.99
N LYS A 222 -0.17 -18.10 12.62
CA LYS A 222 0.20 -18.59 11.28
C LYS A 222 0.06 -17.52 10.18
N ASP A 223 0.21 -16.25 10.55
CA ASP A 223 0.17 -15.11 9.62
C ASP A 223 1.59 -14.66 9.23
N LEU A 224 2.26 -15.51 8.47
CA LEU A 224 3.64 -15.28 8.02
C LEU A 224 3.75 -14.06 7.08
N GLY A 225 2.71 -13.78 6.30
CA GLY A 225 2.68 -12.64 5.39
C GLY A 225 2.77 -11.31 6.14
N THR A 226 1.93 -11.13 7.16
CA THR A 226 1.97 -9.93 8.01
C THR A 226 3.27 -9.87 8.84
N ALA A 227 3.79 -11.01 9.31
CA ALA A 227 5.07 -11.07 10.02
C ALA A 227 6.23 -10.55 9.16
N ALA A 228 6.30 -10.95 7.89
CA ALA A 228 7.30 -10.46 6.94
C ALA A 228 7.16 -8.93 6.70
N ILE A 229 5.94 -8.42 6.63
CA ILE A 229 5.68 -6.98 6.49
C ILE A 229 6.16 -6.22 7.73
N PHE A 230 5.90 -6.71 8.95
CA PHE A 230 6.38 -6.08 10.18
C PHE A 230 7.91 -6.05 10.22
N LEU A 231 8.56 -7.13 9.83
CA LEU A 231 10.02 -7.19 9.72
C LEU A 231 10.54 -6.17 8.71
N ALA A 232 9.92 -6.08 7.52
CA ALA A 232 10.32 -5.13 6.48
C ALA A 232 10.13 -3.66 6.93
N ILE A 233 9.01 -3.33 7.59
CA ILE A 233 8.78 -2.00 8.15
C ILE A 233 9.85 -1.66 9.18
N PHE A 234 10.10 -2.57 10.12
CA PHE A 234 11.07 -2.33 11.18
C PHE A 234 12.49 -2.17 10.64
N THR A 235 12.95 -3.10 9.80
CA THR A 235 14.31 -3.05 9.22
C THR A 235 14.49 -1.82 8.32
N GLY A 236 13.48 -1.47 7.52
CA GLY A 236 13.53 -0.28 6.66
C GLY A 236 13.65 1.02 7.47
N ILE A 237 12.87 1.16 8.54
CA ILE A 237 12.93 2.35 9.39
C ILE A 237 14.23 2.35 10.21
N GLN A 238 14.65 1.21 10.73
CA GLN A 238 15.93 1.09 11.46
C GLN A 238 17.09 1.52 10.57
N PHE A 239 17.15 1.04 9.33
CA PHE A 239 18.18 1.44 8.38
C PHE A 239 18.25 2.97 8.17
N VAL A 240 17.09 3.63 8.09
CA VAL A 240 17.02 5.09 7.91
C VAL A 240 17.43 5.87 9.15
N TYR A 241 17.19 5.33 10.35
CA TYR A 241 17.46 6.07 11.61
C TYR A 241 18.77 5.70 12.29
N GLU A 242 19.38 4.56 11.99
CA GLU A 242 20.60 4.10 12.66
C GLU A 242 21.88 4.72 12.05
N ASP A 243 21.82 5.28 10.86
CA ASP A 243 22.92 5.99 10.18
C ASP A 243 23.15 7.43 10.70
N LYS A 244 22.56 7.80 11.82
CA LYS A 244 22.73 9.09 12.50
C LYS A 244 23.12 8.90 13.98
#